data_1bbf20aa480cbfd6129e26f2095446f1
#
_entry.id   1bbf20aa480cbfd6129e26f2095446f1
#
_cell.length_a   1.000
_cell.length_b   1.000
_cell.length_c   1.000
_cell.angle_alpha   90.00
_cell.angle_beta   90.00
_cell.angle_gamma   90.00
#
_symmetry.space_group_name_H-M   'P 1'
#
loop_
_entity.id
_entity.type
_entity.pdbx_description
1 polymer ?
#
loop_
_entity_poly.entity_id
_entity_poly.type
_entity_poly.pdbx_seq_one_letter_code
_entity_poly.pdbx_strand_id
1 'polypeptide(L)'
;MAAVSVVRGAKTLLDKVDWQVKEGERWVILGPNGAGKTTLLQLAAARIHPTSGMAGILEEILGAVDVFELRPRIGLSSAALANQIPEHEKVLNVVVTAAYGVTGRWREGYEKDDERRAFALLNEWGMGPLLNRPFASLSEGERKRVQIARALMTDPELLLLDEPAAGLDLAGREDLVYRLSELARDDAAPAIVLVTHHLEEVPPGFTHAMLLRDGAVVAQGPIEGVLTATNLSETFGLPLDVSVAAGXXXPPAAERTADRAWSSSIASSFSSPGCGPAPSTVLSVPAPW
;
A
#
# COMPACT_ATOMS: atom_id res chain seq x y z
N MET A 1 -17.06 5.91 5.88
CA MET A 1 -17.05 5.60 7.34
C MET A 1 -17.57 6.84 8.07
N ALA A 2 -18.50 6.65 9.02
CA ALA A 2 -19.10 7.75 9.77
C ALA A 2 -19.01 7.42 11.26
N ALA A 3 -18.23 8.23 11.99
CA ALA A 3 -17.97 8.13 13.44
C ALA A 3 -17.61 6.69 13.88
N VAL A 4 -16.78 6.01 13.09
CA VAL A 4 -16.46 4.61 13.32
C VAL A 4 -15.48 4.44 14.49
N SER A 5 -15.85 3.60 15.45
CA SER A 5 -14.94 3.19 16.53
C SER A 5 -14.77 1.68 16.55
N VAL A 6 -13.57 1.23 16.92
CA VAL A 6 -13.25 -0.19 17.10
C VAL A 6 -12.62 -0.34 18.49
N VAL A 7 -13.26 -1.13 19.35
CA VAL A 7 -12.80 -1.39 20.72
C VAL A 7 -12.57 -2.89 20.87
N ARG A 8 -11.45 -3.29 21.46
CA ARG A 8 -11.15 -4.69 21.78
C ARG A 8 -10.70 -4.79 23.24
N GLY A 9 -11.54 -5.43 24.04
CA GLY A 9 -11.33 -5.45 25.49
C GLY A 9 -11.40 -4.04 26.04
N ALA A 10 -10.36 -3.62 26.76
CA ALA A 10 -10.28 -2.26 27.32
C ALA A 10 -9.58 -1.25 26.38
N LYS A 11 -9.14 -1.70 25.19
CA LYS A 11 -8.36 -0.84 24.30
C LYS A 11 -9.21 -0.33 23.14
N THR A 12 -9.26 0.99 22.96
CA THR A 12 -9.81 1.62 21.77
C THR A 12 -8.72 1.59 20.69
N LEU A 13 -9.02 0.98 19.56
CA LEU A 13 -8.12 0.85 18.40
C LEU A 13 -8.40 1.92 17.35
N LEU A 14 -9.68 2.32 17.22
CA LEU A 14 -10.12 3.46 16.39
C LEU A 14 -11.18 4.22 17.18
N ASP A 15 -11.10 5.54 17.18
CA ASP A 15 -12.02 6.41 17.91
C ASP A 15 -12.67 7.42 16.97
N LYS A 16 -13.95 7.19 16.66
CA LYS A 16 -14.83 8.07 15.90
C LYS A 16 -14.22 8.55 14.57
N VAL A 17 -13.67 7.62 13.82
CA VAL A 17 -13.06 7.91 12.52
C VAL A 17 -14.16 8.23 11.50
N ASP A 18 -14.08 9.43 10.91
CA ASP A 18 -14.82 9.82 9.72
C ASP A 18 -13.88 9.77 8.53
N TRP A 19 -14.25 9.04 7.49
CA TRP A 19 -13.39 8.86 6.31
C TRP A 19 -14.21 8.51 5.08
N GLN A 20 -13.90 9.16 3.97
CA GLN A 20 -14.52 8.87 2.68
C GLN A 20 -13.44 8.77 1.60
N VAL A 21 -13.48 7.69 0.85
CA VAL A 21 -12.66 7.47 -0.35
C VAL A 21 -13.60 7.44 -1.54
N LYS A 22 -13.27 8.18 -2.58
CA LYS A 22 -14.02 8.20 -3.84
C LYS A 22 -13.28 7.41 -4.91
N GLU A 23 -14.01 7.01 -5.91
CA GLU A 23 -13.45 6.39 -7.10
C GLU A 23 -12.32 7.26 -7.67
N GLY A 24 -11.24 6.64 -8.11
CA GLY A 24 -10.09 7.35 -8.67
C GLY A 24 -9.17 8.00 -7.64
N GLU A 25 -9.52 8.03 -6.36
CA GLU A 25 -8.61 8.58 -5.34
C GLU A 25 -7.53 7.56 -4.95
N ARG A 26 -6.35 8.09 -4.69
CA ARG A 26 -5.19 7.34 -4.22
C ARG A 26 -4.80 7.87 -2.84
N TRP A 27 -4.99 7.06 -1.81
CA TRP A 27 -4.83 7.47 -0.42
C TRP A 27 -3.60 6.84 0.21
N VAL A 28 -2.84 7.64 0.97
CA VAL A 28 -1.84 7.11 1.90
C VAL A 28 -2.29 7.35 3.33
N ILE A 29 -2.20 6.33 4.19
CA ILE A 29 -2.47 6.43 5.62
C ILE A 29 -1.15 6.30 6.36
N LEU A 30 -0.76 7.36 7.07
CA LEU A 30 0.50 7.46 7.78
C LEU A 30 0.26 7.58 9.29
N GLY A 31 1.22 7.11 10.08
CA GLY A 31 1.19 7.24 11.54
C GLY A 31 2.12 6.25 12.22
N PRO A 32 2.41 6.45 13.50
CA PRO A 32 3.31 5.56 14.24
C PRO A 32 2.75 4.14 14.38
N ASN A 33 3.62 3.23 14.81
CA ASN A 33 3.20 1.86 15.09
C ASN A 33 2.16 1.88 16.24
N GLY A 34 1.09 1.11 16.06
CA GLY A 34 -0.01 1.08 17.03
C GLY A 34 -1.06 2.17 16.84
N ALA A 35 -0.92 3.06 15.87
CA ALA A 35 -1.87 4.16 15.61
C ALA A 35 -3.28 3.71 15.17
N GLY A 36 -3.45 2.42 14.79
CA GLY A 36 -4.74 1.91 14.32
C GLY A 36 -4.82 1.66 12.82
N LYS A 37 -3.75 1.94 12.06
CA LYS A 37 -3.70 1.84 10.59
C LYS A 37 -4.18 0.48 10.05
N THR A 38 -3.60 -0.61 10.54
CA THR A 38 -3.99 -1.98 10.14
C THR A 38 -5.44 -2.28 10.52
N THR A 39 -5.90 -1.77 11.67
CA THR A 39 -7.32 -1.93 12.10
C THR A 39 -8.26 -1.23 11.13
N LEU A 40 -7.92 -0.01 10.73
CA LEU A 40 -8.70 0.76 9.74
C LEU A 40 -8.73 0.01 8.40
N LEU A 41 -7.58 -0.53 7.98
CA LEU A 41 -7.49 -1.31 6.74
C LEU A 41 -8.30 -2.60 6.81
N GLN A 42 -8.27 -3.32 7.95
CA GLN A 42 -9.08 -4.54 8.15
C GLN A 42 -10.58 -4.24 8.10
N LEU A 43 -10.98 -3.07 8.61
CA LEU A 43 -12.36 -2.60 8.51
C LEU A 43 -12.72 -2.32 7.04
N ALA A 44 -11.85 -1.61 6.30
CA ALA A 44 -12.03 -1.32 4.87
C ALA A 44 -12.04 -2.60 4.02
N ALA A 45 -11.35 -3.66 4.49
CA ALA A 45 -11.32 -4.98 3.83
C ALA A 45 -12.51 -5.86 4.22
N ALA A 46 -13.50 -5.34 4.96
CA ALA A 46 -14.66 -6.09 5.45
C ALA A 46 -14.25 -7.34 6.27
N ARG A 47 -13.09 -7.29 6.96
CA ARG A 47 -12.59 -8.41 7.79
C ARG A 47 -13.00 -8.29 9.24
N ILE A 48 -13.32 -7.08 9.68
CA ILE A 48 -13.85 -6.81 11.02
C ILE A 48 -15.04 -5.86 10.90
N HIS A 49 -15.88 -5.84 11.94
CA HIS A 49 -17.00 -4.90 12.06
C HIS A 49 -16.65 -3.77 13.03
N PRO A 50 -17.21 -2.57 12.85
CA PRO A 50 -17.04 -1.51 13.84
C PRO A 50 -17.78 -1.86 15.13
N THR A 51 -17.26 -1.37 16.26
CA THR A 51 -17.96 -1.48 17.56
C THR A 51 -19.10 -0.46 17.64
N SER A 52 -18.90 0.71 17.01
CA SER A 52 -19.94 1.75 16.88
C SER A 52 -19.65 2.60 15.64
N GLY A 53 -20.63 3.36 15.23
CA GLY A 53 -20.57 4.13 13.98
C GLY A 53 -21.02 3.28 12.79
N MET A 54 -20.84 3.79 11.58
CA MET A 54 -21.29 3.13 10.35
C MET A 54 -20.14 3.04 9.33
N ALA A 55 -19.87 1.86 8.82
CA ALA A 55 -18.89 1.64 7.76
C ALA A 55 -19.60 1.20 6.48
N GLY A 56 -19.50 2.02 5.45
CA GLY A 56 -19.91 1.67 4.09
C GLY A 56 -18.65 1.41 3.25
N ILE A 57 -18.67 0.36 2.45
CA ILE A 57 -17.56 -0.03 1.58
C ILE A 57 -18.16 -0.40 0.23
N LEU A 58 -17.71 0.28 -0.84
CA LEU A 58 -18.22 0.07 -2.20
C LEU A 58 -19.76 0.16 -2.24
N GLU A 59 -20.30 1.17 -1.56
CA GLU A 59 -21.73 1.48 -1.42
C GLU A 59 -22.51 0.47 -0.56
N GLU A 60 -21.86 -0.54 0.00
CA GLU A 60 -22.48 -1.57 0.84
C GLU A 60 -22.22 -1.31 2.32
N ILE A 61 -23.25 -1.43 3.16
CA ILE A 61 -23.12 -1.19 4.61
C ILE A 61 -22.68 -2.49 5.30
N LEU A 62 -21.56 -2.43 6.03
CA LEU A 62 -21.08 -3.58 6.83
C LEU A 62 -22.12 -3.95 7.89
N GLY A 63 -22.51 -5.22 7.89
CA GLY A 63 -23.54 -5.75 8.78
C GLY A 63 -24.88 -5.93 8.08
N ALA A 64 -25.06 -5.31 6.90
CA ALA A 64 -26.26 -5.50 6.07
C ALA A 64 -25.96 -6.30 4.80
N VAL A 65 -24.70 -6.30 4.33
CA VAL A 65 -24.26 -7.00 3.12
C VAL A 65 -23.64 -8.35 3.47
N ASP A 66 -23.73 -9.31 2.56
CA ASP A 66 -22.95 -10.55 2.64
C ASP A 66 -21.47 -10.24 2.31
N VAL A 67 -20.61 -10.39 3.29
CA VAL A 67 -19.18 -10.12 3.11
C VAL A 67 -18.51 -11.03 2.10
N PHE A 68 -19.10 -12.20 1.79
CA PHE A 68 -18.57 -13.10 0.77
C PHE A 68 -18.80 -12.56 -0.65
N GLU A 69 -19.82 -11.71 -0.84
CA GLU A 69 -20.05 -11.00 -2.11
C GLU A 69 -19.20 -9.73 -2.21
N LEU A 70 -18.92 -9.09 -1.06
CA LEU A 70 -18.15 -7.84 -1.02
C LEU A 70 -16.65 -8.05 -1.16
N ARG A 71 -16.08 -9.06 -0.48
CA ARG A 71 -14.62 -9.26 -0.42
C ARG A 71 -13.94 -9.49 -1.77
N PRO A 72 -14.56 -10.18 -2.75
CA PRO A 72 -13.92 -10.29 -4.08
C PRO A 72 -13.72 -8.96 -4.81
N ARG A 73 -14.52 -7.94 -4.45
CA ARG A 73 -14.40 -6.59 -5.01
C ARG A 73 -13.27 -5.78 -4.34
N ILE A 74 -12.60 -6.35 -3.32
CA ILE A 74 -11.56 -5.69 -2.53
C ILE A 74 -10.26 -6.50 -2.64
N GLY A 75 -9.24 -5.93 -3.26
CA GLY A 75 -7.90 -6.49 -3.26
C GLY A 75 -7.17 -6.14 -1.96
N LEU A 76 -6.59 -7.12 -1.30
CA LEU A 76 -5.86 -6.90 -0.05
C LEU A 76 -4.48 -7.55 -0.10
N SER A 77 -3.46 -6.76 0.15
CA SER A 77 -2.09 -7.25 0.40
C SER A 77 -1.70 -6.91 1.84
N SER A 78 -1.39 -7.92 2.63
CA SER A 78 -0.98 -7.76 4.04
C SER A 78 -0.12 -8.94 4.47
N ALA A 79 0.72 -8.73 5.48
CA ALA A 79 1.55 -9.79 6.06
C ALA A 79 0.70 -10.95 6.60
N ALA A 80 -0.45 -10.65 7.20
CA ALA A 80 -1.36 -11.67 7.74
C ALA A 80 -1.90 -12.60 6.66
N LEU A 81 -2.18 -12.05 5.46
CA LEU A 81 -2.64 -12.86 4.33
C LEU A 81 -1.46 -13.65 3.71
N ALA A 82 -0.30 -13.02 3.60
CA ALA A 82 0.92 -13.66 3.08
C ALA A 82 1.27 -14.92 3.88
N ASN A 83 1.14 -14.86 5.20
CA ASN A 83 1.44 -15.99 6.10
C ASN A 83 0.48 -17.18 5.93
N GLN A 84 -0.63 -17.00 5.22
CA GLN A 84 -1.57 -18.08 4.92
C GLN A 84 -1.25 -18.80 3.59
N ILE A 85 -0.35 -18.24 2.79
CA ILE A 85 0.05 -18.84 1.51
C ILE A 85 0.98 -20.02 1.79
N PRO A 86 0.67 -21.24 1.28
CA PRO A 86 1.57 -22.37 1.49
C PRO A 86 2.95 -22.13 0.87
N GLU A 87 3.99 -22.39 1.64
CA GLU A 87 5.38 -22.13 1.25
C GLU A 87 5.79 -22.80 -0.07
N HIS A 88 5.28 -23.98 -0.31
CA HIS A 88 5.59 -24.79 -1.50
C HIS A 88 4.76 -24.41 -2.72
N GLU A 89 3.78 -23.50 -2.58
CA GLU A 89 2.89 -23.14 -3.67
C GLU A 89 3.66 -22.37 -4.77
N LYS A 90 3.37 -22.70 -6.02
CA LYS A 90 3.98 -22.02 -7.17
C LYS A 90 3.47 -20.58 -7.28
N VAL A 91 4.32 -19.66 -7.68
CA VAL A 91 4.00 -18.23 -7.87
C VAL A 91 2.73 -18.04 -8.72
N LEU A 92 2.63 -18.73 -9.85
CA LEU A 92 1.41 -18.65 -10.69
C LEU A 92 0.16 -19.06 -9.91
N ASN A 93 0.24 -20.16 -9.17
CA ASN A 93 -0.90 -20.66 -8.40
C ASN A 93 -1.29 -19.69 -7.27
N VAL A 94 -0.30 -19.04 -6.63
CA VAL A 94 -0.58 -18.04 -5.59
C VAL A 94 -1.50 -16.95 -6.13
N VAL A 95 -1.31 -16.52 -7.38
CA VAL A 95 -2.13 -15.46 -7.99
C VAL A 95 -3.46 -16.03 -8.48
N VAL A 96 -3.46 -17.13 -9.25
CA VAL A 96 -4.68 -17.75 -9.80
C VAL A 96 -5.70 -18.05 -8.69
N THR A 97 -5.25 -18.59 -7.55
CA THR A 97 -6.15 -18.99 -6.47
C THR A 97 -6.91 -17.83 -5.82
N ALA A 98 -6.47 -16.58 -6.05
CA ALA A 98 -7.20 -15.41 -5.55
C ALA A 98 -8.59 -15.28 -6.18
N ALA A 99 -8.74 -15.66 -7.45
CA ALA A 99 -10.04 -15.63 -8.15
C ALA A 99 -11.08 -16.48 -7.43
N TYR A 100 -10.64 -17.48 -6.68
CA TYR A 100 -11.51 -18.43 -5.96
C TYR A 100 -11.52 -18.19 -4.44
N GLY A 101 -10.87 -17.13 -3.98
CA GLY A 101 -10.83 -16.76 -2.57
C GLY A 101 -10.00 -17.70 -1.68
N VAL A 102 -9.13 -18.54 -2.26
CA VAL A 102 -8.32 -19.51 -1.51
C VAL A 102 -6.83 -19.22 -1.63
N THR A 103 -6.01 -19.72 -0.68
CA THR A 103 -4.59 -19.40 -0.62
C THR A 103 -3.68 -20.47 -1.21
N GLY A 104 -4.21 -21.65 -1.52
CA GLY A 104 -3.44 -22.74 -2.14
C GLY A 104 -4.27 -23.47 -3.20
N ARG A 105 -3.56 -24.06 -4.17
CA ARG A 105 -4.26 -24.76 -5.27
C ARG A 105 -4.86 -26.09 -4.79
N TRP A 106 -6.14 -26.25 -5.07
CA TRP A 106 -6.87 -27.48 -4.81
C TRP A 106 -6.91 -28.34 -6.09
N ARG A 107 -7.55 -29.51 -6.03
CA ARG A 107 -7.62 -30.47 -7.15
C ARG A 107 -8.54 -30.03 -8.28
N GLU A 108 -9.33 -28.99 -8.07
CA GLU A 108 -10.26 -28.47 -9.08
C GLU A 108 -9.50 -27.86 -10.26
N GLY A 109 -10.10 -27.96 -11.44
CA GLY A 109 -9.56 -27.29 -12.61
C GLY A 109 -9.84 -25.79 -12.53
N TYR A 110 -8.83 -24.99 -12.78
CA TYR A 110 -8.98 -23.54 -12.86
C TYR A 110 -9.23 -23.15 -14.32
N GLU A 111 -9.98 -22.08 -14.53
CA GLU A 111 -10.31 -21.64 -15.88
C GLU A 111 -9.06 -21.08 -16.59
N LYS A 112 -8.99 -21.32 -17.90
CA LYS A 112 -7.86 -20.86 -18.71
C LYS A 112 -7.75 -19.33 -18.72
N ASP A 113 -8.87 -18.64 -18.58
CA ASP A 113 -8.91 -17.19 -18.56
C ASP A 113 -8.28 -16.65 -17.26
N ASP A 114 -8.55 -17.33 -16.12
CA ASP A 114 -7.90 -16.99 -14.85
C ASP A 114 -6.37 -17.20 -14.94
N GLU A 115 -5.94 -18.30 -15.52
CA GLU A 115 -4.51 -18.58 -15.70
C GLU A 115 -3.85 -17.53 -16.60
N ARG A 116 -4.54 -17.09 -17.68
CA ARG A 116 -4.05 -16.04 -18.58
C ARG A 116 -3.95 -14.69 -17.86
N ARG A 117 -4.97 -14.33 -17.07
CA ARG A 117 -4.96 -13.09 -16.30
C ARG A 117 -3.84 -13.09 -15.25
N ALA A 118 -3.70 -14.17 -14.50
CA ALA A 118 -2.61 -14.30 -13.51
C ALA A 118 -1.23 -14.19 -14.16
N PHE A 119 -1.06 -14.81 -15.33
CA PHE A 119 0.17 -14.73 -16.12
C PHE A 119 0.46 -13.27 -16.53
N ALA A 120 -0.54 -12.56 -17.03
CA ALA A 120 -0.40 -11.16 -17.45
C ALA A 120 0.00 -10.27 -16.26
N LEU A 121 -0.72 -10.38 -15.14
CA LEU A 121 -0.41 -9.63 -13.91
C LEU A 121 1.03 -9.91 -13.42
N LEU A 122 1.42 -11.18 -13.37
CA LEU A 122 2.76 -11.54 -12.92
C LEU A 122 3.85 -10.99 -13.85
N ASN A 123 3.61 -10.95 -15.17
CA ASN A 123 4.55 -10.33 -16.10
C ASN A 123 4.65 -8.82 -15.89
N GLU A 124 3.52 -8.16 -15.71
CA GLU A 124 3.44 -6.72 -15.42
C GLU A 124 4.23 -6.37 -14.14
N TRP A 125 4.13 -7.21 -13.11
CA TRP A 125 4.87 -7.03 -11.86
C TRP A 125 6.30 -7.60 -11.91
N GLY A 126 6.80 -7.98 -13.11
CA GLY A 126 8.19 -8.43 -13.30
C GLY A 126 8.47 -9.82 -12.77
N MET A 127 7.43 -10.64 -12.58
CA MET A 127 7.54 -11.98 -12.00
C MET A 127 7.48 -13.11 -13.04
N GLY A 128 7.40 -12.78 -14.32
CA GLY A 128 7.30 -13.76 -15.42
C GLY A 128 8.34 -14.89 -15.38
N PRO A 129 9.62 -14.60 -15.15
CA PRO A 129 10.63 -15.68 -15.06
C PRO A 129 10.47 -16.62 -13.85
N LEU A 130 9.64 -16.26 -12.86
CA LEU A 130 9.56 -16.96 -11.57
C LEU A 130 8.26 -17.75 -11.38
N LEU A 131 7.39 -17.84 -12.39
CA LEU A 131 6.03 -18.42 -12.31
C LEU A 131 5.97 -19.81 -11.69
N ASN A 132 6.98 -20.64 -11.96
CA ASN A 132 7.02 -22.04 -11.50
C ASN A 132 7.83 -22.23 -10.22
N ARG A 133 8.40 -21.15 -9.66
CA ARG A 133 9.16 -21.24 -8.41
C ARG A 133 8.23 -21.35 -7.21
N PRO A 134 8.64 -22.07 -6.15
CA PRO A 134 7.91 -22.05 -4.88
C PRO A 134 7.92 -20.64 -4.27
N PHE A 135 6.81 -20.22 -3.70
CA PHE A 135 6.66 -18.91 -3.07
C PHE A 135 7.71 -18.65 -1.98
N ALA A 136 8.04 -19.69 -1.20
CA ALA A 136 9.07 -19.58 -0.14
C ALA A 136 10.47 -19.28 -0.67
N SER A 137 10.76 -19.61 -1.95
CA SER A 137 12.08 -19.40 -2.53
C SER A 137 12.32 -17.96 -3.02
N LEU A 138 11.31 -17.14 -2.95
CA LEU A 138 11.36 -15.75 -3.42
C LEU A 138 12.04 -14.85 -2.39
N SER A 139 12.72 -13.80 -2.85
CA SER A 139 13.17 -12.70 -2.00
C SER A 139 11.94 -11.93 -1.46
N GLU A 140 12.14 -11.12 -0.43
CA GLU A 140 11.03 -10.37 0.17
C GLU A 140 10.37 -9.44 -0.85
N GLY A 141 11.15 -8.75 -1.68
CA GLY A 141 10.61 -7.88 -2.74
C GLY A 141 9.80 -8.65 -3.78
N GLU A 142 10.29 -9.82 -4.19
CA GLU A 142 9.55 -10.70 -5.09
C GLU A 142 8.23 -11.16 -4.46
N ARG A 143 8.24 -11.54 -3.17
CA ARG A 143 7.02 -11.93 -2.44
C ARG A 143 6.01 -10.80 -2.42
N LYS A 144 6.44 -9.56 -2.13
CA LYS A 144 5.56 -8.39 -2.11
C LYS A 144 4.90 -8.15 -3.47
N ARG A 145 5.68 -8.25 -4.55
CA ARG A 145 5.14 -8.09 -5.92
C ARG A 145 4.10 -9.18 -6.25
N VAL A 146 4.36 -10.42 -5.89
CA VAL A 146 3.39 -11.52 -6.07
C VAL A 146 2.11 -11.26 -5.26
N GLN A 147 2.25 -10.76 -4.02
CA GLN A 147 1.08 -10.45 -3.17
C GLN A 147 0.21 -9.34 -3.77
N ILE A 148 0.82 -8.33 -4.37
CA ILE A 148 0.08 -7.24 -5.03
C ILE A 148 -0.58 -7.76 -6.31
N ALA A 149 0.14 -8.54 -7.14
CA ALA A 149 -0.45 -9.19 -8.31
C ALA A 149 -1.64 -10.08 -7.91
N ARG A 150 -1.50 -10.80 -6.79
CA ARG A 150 -2.60 -11.60 -6.22
C ARG A 150 -3.78 -10.72 -5.82
N ALA A 151 -3.53 -9.56 -5.20
CA ALA A 151 -4.60 -8.64 -4.77
C ALA A 151 -5.35 -8.04 -5.97
N LEU A 152 -4.69 -7.92 -7.13
CA LEU A 152 -5.28 -7.39 -8.36
C LEU A 152 -6.01 -8.47 -9.19
N MET A 153 -5.90 -9.75 -8.79
CA MET A 153 -6.41 -10.89 -9.60
C MET A 153 -7.92 -10.84 -9.83
N THR A 154 -8.68 -10.39 -8.84
CA THR A 154 -10.15 -10.34 -8.91
C THR A 154 -10.69 -9.08 -9.59
N ASP A 155 -9.81 -8.25 -10.16
CA ASP A 155 -10.21 -6.96 -10.74
C ASP A 155 -10.95 -6.08 -9.72
N PRO A 156 -10.33 -5.81 -8.58
CA PRO A 156 -11.03 -5.16 -7.48
C PRO A 156 -11.34 -3.69 -7.79
N GLU A 157 -12.38 -3.17 -7.17
CA GLU A 157 -12.73 -1.73 -7.19
C GLU A 157 -11.91 -0.94 -6.15
N LEU A 158 -11.39 -1.65 -5.12
CA LEU A 158 -10.61 -1.06 -4.03
C LEU A 158 -9.38 -1.94 -3.74
N LEU A 159 -8.19 -1.36 -3.82
CA LEU A 159 -6.93 -2.04 -3.50
C LEU A 159 -6.39 -1.51 -2.18
N LEU A 160 -6.17 -2.42 -1.22
CA LEU A 160 -5.69 -2.13 0.12
C LEU A 160 -4.30 -2.74 0.31
N LEU A 161 -3.31 -1.91 0.65
CA LEU A 161 -1.92 -2.31 0.80
C LEU A 161 -1.43 -1.98 2.22
N ASP A 162 -1.19 -3.02 3.04
CA ASP A 162 -0.74 -2.88 4.43
C ASP A 162 0.78 -3.05 4.52
N GLU A 163 1.48 -1.93 4.63
CA GLU A 163 2.95 -1.85 4.71
C GLU A 163 3.65 -2.69 3.63
N PRO A 164 3.36 -2.44 2.34
CA PRO A 164 3.88 -3.29 1.27
C PRO A 164 5.40 -3.22 1.10
N ALA A 165 6.04 -2.14 1.54
CA ALA A 165 7.50 -1.99 1.44
C ALA A 165 8.24 -2.47 2.69
N ALA A 166 7.52 -2.93 3.74
CA ALA A 166 8.16 -3.38 4.98
C ALA A 166 9.11 -4.56 4.72
N GLY A 167 10.34 -4.44 5.23
CA GLY A 167 11.36 -5.48 5.10
C GLY A 167 12.16 -5.44 3.80
N LEU A 168 11.88 -4.49 2.90
CA LEU A 168 12.63 -4.35 1.65
C LEU A 168 13.92 -3.56 1.86
N ASP A 169 14.94 -3.92 1.11
CA ASP A 169 16.12 -3.08 0.97
C ASP A 169 15.78 -1.85 0.11
N LEU A 170 16.72 -0.91 0.02
CA LEU A 170 16.51 0.35 -0.71
C LEU A 170 16.07 0.11 -2.17
N ALA A 171 16.76 -0.80 -2.87
CA ALA A 171 16.45 -1.05 -4.29
C ALA A 171 15.06 -1.67 -4.47
N GLY A 172 14.70 -2.63 -3.61
CA GLY A 172 13.38 -3.26 -3.62
C GLY A 172 12.25 -2.28 -3.29
N ARG A 173 12.51 -1.37 -2.34
CA ARG A 173 11.55 -0.32 -2.00
C ARG A 173 11.34 0.64 -3.17
N GLU A 174 12.41 1.12 -3.80
CA GLU A 174 12.32 2.05 -4.93
C GLU A 174 11.62 1.40 -6.14
N ASP A 175 11.91 0.12 -6.44
CA ASP A 175 11.21 -0.62 -7.50
C ASP A 175 9.71 -0.73 -7.19
N LEU A 176 9.37 -1.02 -5.93
CA LEU A 176 7.96 -1.13 -5.52
C LEU A 176 7.24 0.22 -5.62
N VAL A 177 7.84 1.29 -5.10
CA VAL A 177 7.28 2.66 -5.16
C VAL A 177 7.08 3.06 -6.63
N TYR A 178 8.04 2.77 -7.49
CA TYR A 178 7.94 3.04 -8.93
C TYR A 178 6.72 2.31 -9.54
N ARG A 179 6.57 1.01 -9.27
CA ARG A 179 5.45 0.22 -9.82
C ARG A 179 4.09 0.69 -9.30
N LEU A 180 4.04 1.06 -8.00
CA LEU A 180 2.81 1.61 -7.43
C LEU A 180 2.49 2.99 -8.02
N SER A 181 3.50 3.78 -8.38
CA SER A 181 3.26 5.07 -9.03
C SER A 181 2.77 4.89 -10.48
N GLU A 182 3.26 3.87 -11.20
CA GLU A 182 2.72 3.52 -12.52
C GLU A 182 1.25 3.09 -12.42
N LEU A 183 0.94 2.21 -11.45
CA LEU A 183 -0.43 1.79 -11.20
C LEU A 183 -1.33 2.98 -10.83
N ALA A 184 -0.82 3.92 -10.00
CA ALA A 184 -1.58 5.10 -9.58
C ALA A 184 -1.90 6.06 -10.73
N ARG A 185 -1.13 6.02 -11.83
CA ARG A 185 -1.36 6.86 -13.02
C ARG A 185 -2.37 6.25 -13.99
N ASP A 186 -2.67 4.98 -13.84
CA ASP A 186 -3.65 4.31 -14.72
C ASP A 186 -5.07 4.70 -14.29
N ASP A 187 -5.81 5.32 -15.19
CA ASP A 187 -7.20 5.73 -14.93
C ASP A 187 -8.13 4.54 -14.71
N ALA A 188 -7.75 3.35 -15.20
CA ALA A 188 -8.53 2.13 -15.00
C ALA A 188 -8.19 1.41 -13.69
N ALA A 189 -7.18 1.88 -12.95
CA ALA A 189 -6.79 1.26 -11.69
C ALA A 189 -7.84 1.47 -10.59
N PRO A 190 -7.98 0.53 -9.67
CA PRO A 190 -8.92 0.67 -8.54
C PRO A 190 -8.59 1.89 -7.67
N ALA A 191 -9.50 2.29 -6.81
CA ALA A 191 -9.14 3.20 -5.71
C ALA A 191 -8.06 2.50 -4.87
N ILE A 192 -6.99 3.23 -4.51
CA ILE A 192 -5.85 2.64 -3.79
C ILE A 192 -5.73 3.25 -2.40
N VAL A 193 -5.58 2.40 -1.39
CA VAL A 193 -5.27 2.81 -0.02
C VAL A 193 -3.98 2.12 0.41
N LEU A 194 -2.93 2.89 0.61
CA LEU A 194 -1.62 2.43 1.07
C LEU A 194 -1.45 2.81 2.54
N VAL A 195 -1.10 1.85 3.37
CA VAL A 195 -0.74 2.09 4.77
C VAL A 195 0.78 1.96 4.91
N THR A 196 1.41 2.97 5.51
CA THR A 196 2.83 2.93 5.82
C THR A 196 3.14 3.82 7.04
N HIS A 197 4.34 3.72 7.57
CA HIS A 197 4.87 4.64 8.58
C HIS A 197 6.08 5.42 8.07
N HIS A 198 6.39 5.31 6.77
CA HIS A 198 7.51 5.96 6.10
C HIS A 198 7.02 6.90 5.00
N LEU A 199 7.41 8.17 5.04
CA LEU A 199 7.02 9.15 4.02
C LEU A 199 7.63 8.84 2.64
N GLU A 200 8.86 8.32 2.64
CA GLU A 200 9.57 7.98 1.42
C GLU A 200 8.94 6.80 0.65
N GLU A 201 7.97 6.12 1.25
CA GLU A 201 7.22 5.04 0.60
C GLU A 201 5.96 5.52 -0.11
N VAL A 202 5.64 6.82 -0.03
CA VAL A 202 4.45 7.38 -0.68
C VAL A 202 4.71 7.51 -2.18
N PRO A 203 4.01 6.75 -3.04
CA PRO A 203 4.29 6.82 -4.47
C PRO A 203 3.82 8.13 -5.09
N PRO A 204 4.57 8.69 -6.03
CA PRO A 204 4.05 9.77 -6.88
C PRO A 204 2.72 9.38 -7.54
N GLY A 205 1.79 10.32 -7.60
CA GLY A 205 0.45 10.07 -8.12
C GLY A 205 -0.60 9.83 -7.05
N PHE A 206 -0.19 9.69 -5.77
CA PHE A 206 -1.15 9.65 -4.68
C PHE A 206 -1.75 11.05 -4.46
N THR A 207 -3.05 11.09 -4.27
CA THR A 207 -3.83 12.35 -4.28
C THR A 207 -4.23 12.81 -2.88
N HIS A 208 -4.38 11.87 -1.95
CA HIS A 208 -4.90 12.13 -0.60
C HIS A 208 -4.06 11.47 0.46
N ALA A 209 -4.10 12.03 1.65
CA ALA A 209 -3.43 11.46 2.82
C ALA A 209 -4.35 11.48 4.04
N MET A 210 -4.10 10.56 4.96
CA MET A 210 -4.67 10.57 6.31
C MET A 210 -3.53 10.34 7.30
N LEU A 211 -3.48 11.15 8.34
CA LEU A 211 -2.55 10.99 9.46
C LEU A 211 -3.32 10.47 10.65
N LEU A 212 -2.87 9.32 11.18
CA LEU A 212 -3.55 8.61 12.27
C LEU A 212 -2.62 8.52 13.48
N ARG A 213 -3.16 8.86 14.67
CA ARG A 213 -2.42 8.73 15.94
C ARG A 213 -3.39 8.26 17.02
N ASP A 214 -3.00 7.23 17.78
CA ASP A 214 -3.77 6.70 18.92
C ASP A 214 -5.24 6.40 18.60
N GLY A 215 -5.49 5.91 17.37
CA GLY A 215 -6.83 5.57 16.89
C GLY A 215 -7.64 6.72 16.34
N ALA A 216 -7.14 7.95 16.41
CA ALA A 216 -7.84 9.15 15.95
C ALA A 216 -7.18 9.77 14.72
N VAL A 217 -7.97 10.42 13.88
CA VAL A 217 -7.48 11.15 12.70
C VAL A 217 -6.92 12.50 13.16
N VAL A 218 -5.65 12.76 12.87
CA VAL A 218 -5.00 14.06 13.11
C VAL A 218 -5.34 15.03 11.97
N ALA A 219 -5.19 14.56 10.73
CA ALA A 219 -5.49 15.34 9.53
C ALA A 219 -5.83 14.38 8.38
N GLN A 220 -6.69 14.82 7.45
CA GLN A 220 -7.00 14.07 6.24
C GLN A 220 -7.47 15.00 5.12
N GLY A 221 -7.23 14.59 3.87
CA GLY A 221 -7.64 15.35 2.69
C GLY A 221 -6.58 15.31 1.59
N PRO A 222 -6.58 16.30 0.69
CA PRO A 222 -5.57 16.39 -0.36
C PRO A 222 -4.15 16.38 0.22
N ILE A 223 -3.29 15.60 -0.41
CA ILE A 223 -1.99 15.21 0.15
C ILE A 223 -1.12 16.43 0.54
N GLU A 224 -1.12 17.48 -0.28
CA GLU A 224 -0.31 18.68 -0.05
C GLU A 224 -0.74 19.44 1.23
N GLY A 225 -2.04 19.42 1.54
CA GLY A 225 -2.58 20.08 2.74
C GLY A 225 -2.39 19.26 4.01
N VAL A 226 -2.19 17.95 3.87
CA VAL A 226 -2.08 17.03 5.01
C VAL A 226 -0.63 16.80 5.42
N LEU A 227 0.28 16.58 4.46
CA LEU A 227 1.69 16.24 4.72
C LEU A 227 2.51 17.51 5.01
N THR A 228 2.13 18.22 6.08
CA THR A 228 2.84 19.43 6.56
C THR A 228 3.72 19.09 7.76
N ALA A 229 4.75 19.90 7.99
CA ALA A 229 5.64 19.75 9.16
C ALA A 229 4.84 19.72 10.47
N THR A 230 3.83 20.59 10.59
CA THR A 230 2.97 20.69 11.79
C THR A 230 2.20 19.38 12.02
N ASN A 231 1.46 18.94 11.02
CA ASN A 231 0.64 17.72 11.14
C ASN A 231 1.48 16.47 11.39
N LEU A 232 2.62 16.37 10.71
CA LEU A 232 3.54 15.25 10.88
C LEU A 232 4.19 15.26 12.27
N SER A 233 4.61 16.45 12.74
CA SER A 233 5.17 16.61 14.09
C SER A 233 4.15 16.19 15.16
N GLU A 234 2.90 16.61 14.99
CA GLU A 234 1.80 16.19 15.88
C GLU A 234 1.59 14.68 15.83
N THR A 235 1.53 14.10 14.62
CA THR A 235 1.26 12.68 14.41
C THR A 235 2.33 11.79 15.04
N PHE A 236 3.61 12.13 14.80
CA PHE A 236 4.74 11.30 15.25
C PHE A 236 5.28 11.68 16.63
N GLY A 237 4.84 12.83 17.17
CA GLY A 237 5.21 13.26 18.53
C GLY A 237 6.64 13.78 18.65
N LEU A 238 7.24 14.26 17.54
CA LEU A 238 8.59 14.81 17.51
C LEU A 238 8.67 15.94 16.47
N PRO A 239 9.53 16.93 16.65
CA PRO A 239 9.63 18.00 15.68
C PRO A 239 10.19 17.48 14.35
N LEU A 240 9.43 17.68 13.29
CA LEU A 240 9.80 17.26 11.94
C LEU A 240 9.75 18.46 11.00
N ASP A 241 10.75 18.58 10.13
CA ASP A 241 10.69 19.46 8.98
C ASP A 241 10.42 18.65 7.73
N VAL A 242 9.61 19.19 6.83
CA VAL A 242 9.25 18.53 5.58
C VAL A 242 9.72 19.39 4.43
N SER A 243 10.50 18.82 3.55
CA SER A 243 10.88 19.46 2.30
C SER A 243 10.45 18.58 1.13
N VAL A 244 9.90 19.20 0.10
CA VAL A 244 9.57 18.53 -1.15
C VAL A 244 10.73 18.80 -2.12
N ALA A 245 11.43 17.75 -2.52
CA ALA A 245 12.51 17.85 -3.49
C ALA A 245 12.15 17.07 -4.75
N ALA A 246 12.29 17.72 -5.87
CA ALA A 246 12.04 17.05 -7.16
C ALA A 246 13.20 16.08 -7.47
N GLY A 247 12.92 14.85 -7.32
CA GLY A 247 13.81 13.75 -7.79
C GLY A 247 15.00 13.35 -6.92
N UNK A 248 15.01 13.53 -5.68
CA UNK A 248 16.06 12.95 -5.05
C UNK A 248 16.10 13.13 -3.66
N UNK A 249 16.39 12.56 -3.22
CA UNK A 249 16.68 12.63 -2.23
C UNK A 249 17.50 13.51 -1.95
N UNK A 250 17.39 14.13 -1.88
CA UNK A 250 17.98 14.70 -1.63
C UNK A 250 18.32 14.61 -0.60
N PRO A 251 19.37 14.22 -0.20
CA PRO A 251 19.86 14.26 1.16
C PRO A 251 20.11 15.69 1.64
N PRO A 252 20.22 15.87 2.94
CA PRO A 252 20.54 17.20 3.47
C PRO A 252 21.77 17.82 2.81
N ALA A 253 21.84 19.13 2.74
CA ALA A 253 22.85 19.87 2.00
C ALA A 253 24.30 19.49 2.35
N ALA A 254 24.54 19.02 3.58
CA ALA A 254 25.89 18.61 4.05
C ALA A 254 26.38 17.29 3.43
N GLU A 255 25.48 16.45 2.92
CA GLU A 255 25.84 15.14 2.34
C GLU A 255 25.95 15.17 0.81
N ARG A 256 25.51 16.26 0.18
CA ARG A 256 25.45 16.36 -1.29
C ARG A 256 26.83 16.36 -1.98
N THR A 257 27.91 16.64 -1.24
CA THR A 257 29.23 16.66 -1.84
C THR A 257 29.86 15.27 -2.00
N ALA A 258 29.40 14.28 -1.25
CA ALA A 258 29.93 12.91 -1.33
C ALA A 258 29.20 12.04 -2.38
N ASP A 259 27.93 12.36 -2.68
CA ASP A 259 27.07 11.51 -3.52
C ASP A 259 27.01 11.90 -5.01
N ARG A 260 27.70 12.98 -5.42
CA ARG A 260 27.72 13.40 -6.84
C ARG A 260 28.27 12.32 -7.78
N ALA A 261 29.13 11.44 -7.26
CA ALA A 261 29.70 10.36 -8.06
C ALA A 261 28.76 9.15 -8.21
N TRP A 262 27.83 8.98 -7.27
CA TRP A 262 26.92 7.84 -7.29
C TRP A 262 25.66 8.11 -8.11
N SER A 263 25.12 9.32 -8.02
CA SER A 263 23.91 9.70 -8.77
C SER A 263 24.13 9.78 -10.29
N SER A 264 25.37 10.11 -10.72
CA SER A 264 25.68 10.16 -12.16
C SER A 264 25.79 8.76 -12.80
N SER A 265 26.09 7.73 -12.01
CA SER A 265 26.18 6.36 -12.52
C SER A 265 24.82 5.67 -12.67
N ILE A 266 23.83 6.07 -11.86
CA ILE A 266 22.47 5.49 -11.94
C ILE A 266 21.63 6.23 -13.01
N ALA A 267 21.81 7.54 -13.13
CA ALA A 267 21.08 8.36 -14.10
C ALA A 267 21.38 7.99 -15.56
N SER A 268 22.55 7.41 -15.83
CA SER A 268 22.90 7.01 -17.22
C SER A 268 22.27 5.69 -17.66
N SER A 269 21.66 4.92 -16.73
CA SER A 269 21.08 3.62 -17.05
C SER A 269 19.57 3.68 -17.37
N PHE A 270 18.93 4.83 -17.15
CA PHE A 270 17.46 4.96 -17.25
C PHE A 270 17.01 6.16 -18.09
N SER A 271 17.75 6.50 -19.16
CA SER A 271 17.34 7.56 -20.08
C SER A 271 16.37 7.02 -21.13
N SER A 272 15.08 7.00 -20.78
CA SER A 272 14.02 6.97 -21.81
C SER A 272 13.45 8.38 -21.91
N PRO A 273 13.31 8.92 -23.11
CA PRO A 273 12.85 10.31 -23.26
C PRO A 273 11.34 10.41 -23.05
N GLY A 274 10.91 11.27 -22.15
CA GLY A 274 9.53 11.70 -22.18
C GLY A 274 8.76 11.96 -20.90
N CYS A 275 9.36 11.88 -19.72
CA CYS A 275 8.59 12.20 -18.51
C CYS A 275 9.41 13.08 -17.57
N GLY A 276 8.87 14.23 -17.24
CA GLY A 276 9.46 15.13 -16.24
C GLY A 276 9.33 14.54 -14.82
N PRO A 277 10.24 14.89 -13.92
CA PRO A 277 10.23 14.30 -12.57
C PRO A 277 9.05 14.78 -11.73
N ALA A 278 8.39 13.84 -11.08
CA ALA A 278 7.38 14.14 -10.06
C ALA A 278 8.07 14.53 -8.75
N PRO A 279 7.48 15.42 -7.95
CA PRO A 279 8.06 15.81 -6.66
C PRO A 279 7.99 14.66 -5.64
N SER A 280 9.10 14.41 -4.97
CA SER A 280 9.16 13.49 -3.83
C SER A 280 9.33 14.27 -2.52
N THR A 281 8.65 13.82 -1.49
CA THR A 281 8.68 14.42 -0.16
C THR A 281 9.78 13.78 0.68
N VAL A 282 10.71 14.57 1.19
CA VAL A 282 11.79 14.11 2.05
C VAL A 282 11.57 14.63 3.48
N LEU A 283 11.63 13.74 4.43
CA LEU A 283 11.58 14.06 5.86
C LEU A 283 12.99 14.22 6.40
N SER A 284 13.30 15.37 6.98
CA SER A 284 14.54 15.55 7.70
C SER A 284 14.27 15.80 9.19
N VAL A 285 14.98 15.08 10.02
CA VAL A 285 14.91 15.24 11.48
C VAL A 285 16.13 16.08 11.90
N PRO A 286 15.92 17.20 12.59
CA PRO A 286 17.07 17.97 13.08
C PRO A 286 17.86 17.17 14.12
N ALA A 287 19.17 17.26 14.08
CA ALA A 287 20.04 16.54 15.00
C ALA A 287 19.81 17.01 16.46
N PRO A 288 19.78 16.08 17.40
CA PRO A 288 19.69 16.46 18.81
C PRO A 288 20.94 17.19 19.26
N TRP A 289 20.80 18.20 20.10
CA TRP A 289 21.86 18.96 20.73
C TRP A 289 22.62 18.12 21.75
#